data_f708fb295cdfe0d366bbe24b95dcd91d
#
_entry.id   f708fb295cdfe0d366bbe24b95dcd91d
#
_cell.length_a   1.000
_cell.length_b   1.000
_cell.length_c   1.000
_cell.angle_alpha   90.00
_cell.angle_beta   90.00
_cell.angle_gamma   90.00
#
_symmetry.space_group_name_H-M   'P 1'
#
loop_
_entity.id
_entity.type
_entity.pdbx_description
1 polymer ?
#
loop_
_entity_poly.entity_id
_entity_poly.type
_entity_poly.pdbx_seq_one_letter_code
_entity_poly.pdbx_strand_id
1 'polypeptide(L)'
;LKSSTSIYSVMFKSKSLHKIMWGLIFISLISLPMLISRDWHFMVLSQLGITIIFAISFNQLLGQTGLLNLGHSIFMGAGSYFSGLILLKVNGGLLYIPLPILPLFGGLAGFTLAAITGYFSVQRAGMIFAMMTLAMLEFVNSFSISFPSILGGMTVDRTINTNFFDFDFGSRLSVCLIVMIWLFISLYVSYNFLQTPLGKMC
;
A
#
# COMPACT_ATOMS: atom_id res chain seq x y z
N LEU A 1 15.66 0.68 -34.39
CA LEU A 1 15.28 0.34 -33.02
C LEU A 1 16.35 0.67 -31.96
N LYS A 2 17.52 1.22 -32.33
CA LYS A 2 18.66 1.51 -31.46
C LYS A 2 18.77 2.98 -31.02
N SER A 3 17.89 3.87 -31.51
CA SER A 3 17.97 5.31 -31.23
C SER A 3 17.08 5.80 -30.09
N SER A 4 16.01 5.08 -29.73
CA SER A 4 15.11 5.47 -28.64
C SER A 4 15.69 5.21 -27.24
N THR A 5 16.53 4.21 -27.08
CA THR A 5 17.21 3.91 -25.80
C THR A 5 18.26 4.95 -25.41
N SER A 6 18.81 5.70 -26.37
CA SER A 6 19.81 6.73 -26.11
C SER A 6 19.22 7.99 -25.46
N ILE A 7 18.00 8.38 -25.83
CA ILE A 7 17.35 9.59 -25.29
C ILE A 7 16.94 9.39 -23.83
N TYR A 8 16.42 8.24 -23.48
CA TYR A 8 16.07 7.91 -22.09
C TYR A 8 17.29 7.82 -21.17
N SER A 9 18.42 7.32 -21.66
CA SER A 9 19.65 7.22 -20.86
C SER A 9 20.31 8.58 -20.60
N VAL A 10 20.14 9.55 -21.49
CA VAL A 10 20.69 10.91 -21.35
C VAL A 10 19.83 11.75 -20.41
N MET A 11 18.50 11.60 -20.45
CA MET A 11 17.58 12.32 -19.52
C MET A 11 17.74 11.89 -18.06
N PHE A 12 18.11 10.64 -17.80
CA PHE A 12 18.27 10.14 -16.41
C PHE A 12 19.64 10.42 -15.79
N LYS A 13 20.61 10.93 -16.52
CA LYS A 13 22.00 11.13 -16.04
C LYS A 13 22.22 12.40 -15.21
N SER A 14 21.28 13.35 -15.19
CA SER A 14 21.38 14.55 -14.37
C SER A 14 20.69 14.36 -13.02
N LYS A 15 21.46 14.25 -11.95
CA LYS A 15 20.94 14.18 -10.55
C LYS A 15 19.98 15.33 -10.20
N SER A 16 20.11 16.47 -10.88
CA SER A 16 19.26 17.65 -10.73
C SER A 16 17.89 17.46 -11.36
N LEU A 17 17.82 16.95 -12.59
CA LEU A 17 16.56 16.64 -13.28
C LEU A 17 15.72 15.60 -12.52
N HIS A 18 16.40 14.61 -11.94
CA HIS A 18 15.74 13.58 -11.15
C HIS A 18 15.06 14.15 -9.89
N LYS A 19 15.74 15.04 -9.16
CA LYS A 19 15.15 15.72 -8.00
C LYS A 19 13.95 16.60 -8.39
N ILE A 20 14.04 17.28 -9.53
CA ILE A 20 12.94 18.12 -10.05
C ILE A 20 11.74 17.25 -10.43
N MET A 21 11.94 16.11 -11.08
CA MET A 21 10.86 15.18 -11.41
C MET A 21 10.13 14.68 -10.16
N TRP A 22 10.86 14.27 -9.12
CA TRP A 22 10.24 13.82 -7.86
C TRP A 22 9.48 14.94 -7.16
N GLY A 23 10.03 16.16 -7.18
CA GLY A 23 9.34 17.33 -6.67
C GLY A 23 8.03 17.64 -7.43
N LEU A 24 8.04 17.55 -8.76
CA LEU A 24 6.85 17.74 -9.59
C LEU A 24 5.78 16.66 -9.32
N ILE A 25 6.18 15.40 -9.17
CA ILE A 25 5.25 14.31 -8.82
C ILE A 25 4.62 14.58 -7.45
N PHE A 26 5.42 14.98 -6.46
CA PHE A 26 4.92 15.29 -5.12
C PHE A 26 3.92 16.45 -5.12
N ILE A 27 4.26 17.54 -5.79
CA ILE A 27 3.39 18.72 -5.93
C ILE A 27 2.09 18.33 -6.66
N SER A 28 2.19 17.56 -7.74
CA SER A 28 1.03 17.08 -8.50
C SER A 28 0.10 16.24 -7.65
N LEU A 29 0.63 15.30 -6.84
CA LEU A 29 -0.17 14.45 -5.97
C LEU A 29 -0.89 15.22 -4.86
N ILE A 30 -0.28 16.26 -4.30
CA ILE A 30 -0.91 17.09 -3.26
C ILE A 30 -1.89 18.10 -3.85
N SER A 31 -1.60 18.65 -5.04
CA SER A 31 -2.49 19.63 -5.68
C SER A 31 -3.77 19.00 -6.22
N LEU A 32 -3.73 17.73 -6.58
CA LEU A 32 -4.87 17.01 -7.18
C LEU A 32 -6.12 17.00 -6.28
N PRO A 33 -6.07 16.67 -4.98
CA PRO A 33 -7.22 16.77 -4.09
C PRO A 33 -7.67 18.22 -3.81
N MET A 34 -6.77 19.21 -3.90
CA MET A 34 -7.14 20.61 -3.69
C MET A 34 -7.91 21.26 -4.85
N LEU A 35 -7.70 20.75 -6.07
CA LEU A 35 -8.40 21.22 -7.29
C LEU A 35 -9.84 20.73 -7.39
N ILE A 36 -10.19 19.70 -6.63
CA ILE A 36 -11.48 19.01 -6.74
C ILE A 36 -12.27 19.19 -5.46
N SER A 37 -13.37 19.94 -5.50
CA SER A 37 -14.11 20.40 -4.31
C SER A 37 -15.30 19.52 -3.89
N ARG A 38 -15.50 18.34 -4.48
CA ARG A 38 -16.65 17.47 -4.17
C ARG A 38 -16.25 16.24 -3.35
N ASP A 39 -16.98 15.98 -2.29
CA ASP A 39 -16.72 14.91 -1.31
C ASP A 39 -16.57 13.50 -1.88
N TRP A 40 -17.33 13.16 -2.91
CA TRP A 40 -17.25 11.81 -3.50
C TRP A 40 -15.94 11.61 -4.28
N HIS A 41 -15.35 12.67 -4.83
CA HIS A 41 -14.06 12.59 -5.53
C HIS A 41 -12.92 12.23 -4.59
N PHE A 42 -12.94 12.72 -3.34
CA PHE A 42 -11.92 12.34 -2.36
C PHE A 42 -11.95 10.84 -2.05
N MET A 43 -13.14 10.24 -2.03
CA MET A 43 -13.28 8.80 -1.83
C MET A 43 -12.69 8.00 -3.01
N VAL A 44 -13.03 8.39 -4.24
CA VAL A 44 -12.50 7.75 -5.46
C VAL A 44 -10.99 7.93 -5.56
N LEU A 45 -10.48 9.12 -5.26
CA LEU A 45 -9.06 9.44 -5.34
C LEU A 45 -8.26 8.64 -4.31
N SER A 46 -8.78 8.51 -3.09
CA SER A 46 -8.17 7.66 -2.04
C SER A 46 -8.15 6.20 -2.46
N GLN A 47 -9.25 5.69 -3.02
CA GLN A 47 -9.32 4.31 -3.51
C GLN A 47 -8.33 4.06 -4.65
N LEU A 48 -8.21 5.00 -5.59
CA LEU A 48 -7.21 4.94 -6.66
C LEU A 48 -5.79 4.93 -6.10
N GLY A 49 -5.49 5.80 -5.13
CA GLY A 49 -4.18 5.84 -4.49
C GLY A 49 -3.80 4.51 -3.85
N ILE A 50 -4.71 3.91 -3.10
CA ILE A 50 -4.50 2.59 -2.46
C ILE A 50 -4.30 1.50 -3.53
N THR A 51 -5.11 1.51 -4.59
CA THR A 51 -5.00 0.54 -5.69
C THR A 51 -3.67 0.67 -6.43
N ILE A 52 -3.17 1.89 -6.62
CA ILE A 52 -1.86 2.12 -7.24
C ILE A 52 -0.74 1.57 -6.35
N ILE A 53 -0.77 1.79 -5.02
CA ILE A 53 0.20 1.22 -4.08
C ILE A 53 0.22 -0.31 -4.19
N PHE A 54 -0.96 -0.93 -4.21
CA PHE A 54 -1.11 -2.37 -4.37
C PHE A 54 -0.53 -2.86 -5.71
N ALA A 55 -0.85 -2.17 -6.81
CA ALA A 55 -0.35 -2.52 -8.15
C ALA A 55 1.17 -2.42 -8.26
N ILE A 56 1.78 -1.38 -7.66
CA ILE A 56 3.24 -1.22 -7.63
C ILE A 56 3.89 -2.38 -6.88
N SER A 57 3.37 -2.74 -5.72
CA SER A 57 3.87 -3.86 -4.91
C SER A 57 3.76 -5.20 -5.66
N PHE A 58 2.62 -5.44 -6.30
CA PHE A 58 2.41 -6.64 -7.12
C PHE A 58 3.34 -6.69 -8.33
N ASN A 59 3.51 -5.57 -9.04
CA ASN A 59 4.39 -5.47 -10.19
C ASN A 59 5.87 -5.68 -9.81
N GLN A 60 6.29 -5.23 -8.63
CA GLN A 60 7.64 -5.50 -8.13
C GLN A 60 7.88 -7.00 -7.94
N LEU A 61 6.93 -7.69 -7.35
CA LEU A 61 7.07 -9.14 -7.13
C LEU A 61 7.07 -9.89 -8.47
N LEU A 62 6.07 -9.64 -9.32
CA LEU A 62 5.96 -10.31 -10.62
C LEU A 62 7.08 -9.93 -11.57
N GLY A 63 7.41 -8.63 -11.67
CA GLY A 63 8.36 -8.12 -12.64
C GLY A 63 9.82 -8.44 -12.31
N GLN A 64 10.15 -8.62 -11.04
CA GLN A 64 11.52 -8.87 -10.59
C GLN A 64 11.81 -10.35 -10.35
N THR A 65 10.90 -11.06 -9.70
CA THR A 65 11.12 -12.47 -9.34
C THR A 65 10.47 -13.44 -10.34
N GLY A 66 9.60 -12.95 -11.22
CA GLY A 66 8.80 -13.78 -12.12
C GLY A 66 7.78 -14.68 -11.40
N LEU A 67 7.60 -14.50 -10.09
CA LEU A 67 6.68 -15.28 -9.27
C LEU A 67 5.29 -14.64 -9.26
N LEU A 68 4.33 -15.32 -9.85
CA LEU A 68 2.93 -14.92 -9.85
C LEU A 68 2.29 -15.23 -8.48
N ASN A 69 2.14 -14.21 -7.65
CA ASN A 69 1.50 -14.36 -6.35
C ASN A 69 0.01 -13.99 -6.42
N LEU A 70 -0.86 -14.99 -6.54
CA LEU A 70 -2.31 -14.77 -6.57
C LEU A 70 -2.91 -14.46 -5.19
N GLY A 71 -2.17 -14.76 -4.11
CA GLY A 71 -2.57 -14.45 -2.74
C GLY A 71 -2.12 -13.06 -2.23
N HIS A 72 -1.63 -12.17 -3.09
CA HIS A 72 -1.09 -10.88 -2.66
C HIS A 72 -2.09 -10.02 -1.88
N SER A 73 -3.38 -10.14 -2.19
CA SER A 73 -4.48 -9.45 -1.50
C SER A 73 -4.65 -9.86 -0.02
N ILE A 74 -4.20 -11.05 0.38
CA ILE A 74 -4.25 -11.51 1.78
C ILE A 74 -3.45 -10.57 2.68
N PHE A 75 -2.27 -10.15 2.24
CA PHE A 75 -1.38 -9.29 3.02
C PHE A 75 -1.98 -7.91 3.23
N MET A 76 -2.61 -7.38 2.19
CA MET A 76 -3.36 -6.12 2.27
C MET A 76 -4.58 -6.27 3.21
N GLY A 77 -5.32 -7.37 3.10
CA GLY A 77 -6.45 -7.70 3.96
C GLY A 77 -6.04 -7.80 5.43
N ALA A 78 -4.97 -8.52 5.74
CA ALA A 78 -4.44 -8.65 7.08
C ALA A 78 -3.99 -7.30 7.66
N GLY A 79 -3.29 -6.48 6.86
CA GLY A 79 -2.87 -5.15 7.26
C GLY A 79 -4.04 -4.22 7.57
N SER A 80 -5.07 -4.22 6.72
CA SER A 80 -6.27 -3.40 6.91
C SER A 80 -7.07 -3.84 8.14
N TYR A 81 -7.20 -5.15 8.36
CA TYR A 81 -7.87 -5.70 9.52
C TYR A 81 -7.16 -5.31 10.83
N PHE A 82 -5.85 -5.47 10.89
CA PHE A 82 -5.06 -5.11 12.06
C PHE A 82 -5.10 -3.60 12.36
N SER A 83 -5.04 -2.78 11.32
CA SER A 83 -5.22 -1.33 11.44
C SER A 83 -6.60 -0.97 11.98
N GLY A 84 -7.64 -1.67 11.53
CA GLY A 84 -9.01 -1.51 12.03
C GLY A 84 -9.13 -1.86 13.52
N LEU A 85 -8.50 -2.96 13.98
CA LEU A 85 -8.46 -3.34 15.40
C LEU A 85 -7.78 -2.27 16.26
N ILE A 86 -6.66 -1.73 15.79
CA ILE A 86 -5.98 -0.63 16.50
C ILE A 86 -6.89 0.59 16.58
N LEU A 87 -7.54 0.93 15.48
CA LEU A 87 -8.42 2.09 15.42
C LEU A 87 -9.59 1.98 16.38
N LEU A 88 -10.18 0.77 16.54
CA LEU A 88 -11.22 0.52 17.54
C LEU A 88 -10.71 0.72 18.98
N LYS A 89 -9.47 0.31 19.28
CA LYS A 89 -8.86 0.52 20.61
C LYS A 89 -8.53 1.99 20.85
N VAL A 90 -8.13 2.73 19.84
CA VAL A 90 -7.92 4.18 19.90
C VAL A 90 -9.24 4.89 20.18
N ASN A 91 -10.33 4.48 19.53
CA ASN A 91 -11.66 5.03 19.78
C ASN A 91 -12.17 4.74 21.20
N GLY A 92 -11.82 3.60 21.75
CA GLY A 92 -12.14 3.22 23.15
C GLY A 92 -11.29 3.96 24.20
N GLY A 93 -10.41 4.87 23.81
CA GLY A 93 -9.55 5.64 24.74
C GLY A 93 -8.39 4.85 25.34
N LEU A 94 -8.16 3.62 24.89
CA LEU A 94 -7.12 2.72 25.41
C LEU A 94 -5.72 3.01 24.84
N LEU A 95 -5.64 3.67 23.67
CA LEU A 95 -4.39 3.94 22.97
C LEU A 95 -4.46 5.32 22.30
N TYR A 96 -3.36 6.09 22.39
CA TYR A 96 -3.20 7.36 21.69
C TYR A 96 -2.19 7.19 20.56
N ILE A 97 -2.66 6.83 19.35
CA ILE A 97 -1.81 6.66 18.17
C ILE A 97 -2.24 7.68 17.12
N PRO A 98 -1.31 8.50 16.57
CA PRO A 98 -1.64 9.42 15.49
C PRO A 98 -2.02 8.67 14.22
N LEU A 99 -3.11 9.09 13.57
CA LEU A 99 -3.68 8.46 12.39
C LEU A 99 -2.68 8.27 11.23
N PRO A 100 -1.77 9.21 10.92
CA PRO A 100 -0.79 9.05 9.85
C PRO A 100 0.17 7.86 10.03
N ILE A 101 0.37 7.38 11.27
CA ILE A 101 1.27 6.26 11.58
C ILE A 101 0.53 4.91 11.50
N LEU A 102 -0.80 4.91 11.50
CA LEU A 102 -1.62 3.71 11.47
C LEU A 102 -1.29 2.77 10.29
N PRO A 103 -1.06 3.24 9.05
CA PRO A 103 -0.67 2.37 7.94
C PRO A 103 0.64 1.61 8.18
N LEU A 104 1.53 2.15 9.01
CA LEU A 104 2.81 1.50 9.33
C LEU A 104 2.59 0.25 10.21
N PHE A 105 1.67 0.32 11.17
CA PHE A 105 1.27 -0.85 11.97
C PHE A 105 0.56 -1.91 11.13
N GLY A 106 -0.33 -1.49 10.22
CA GLY A 106 -0.94 -2.39 9.24
C GLY A 106 0.10 -3.03 8.31
N GLY A 107 1.09 -2.26 7.87
CA GLY A 107 2.21 -2.75 7.08
C GLY A 107 3.04 -3.79 7.82
N LEU A 108 3.30 -3.60 9.13
CA LEU A 108 4.00 -4.59 9.96
C LEU A 108 3.19 -5.89 10.08
N ALA A 109 1.88 -5.81 10.27
CA ALA A 109 1.02 -7.00 10.32
C ALA A 109 1.01 -7.75 8.98
N GLY A 110 0.89 -7.04 7.86
CA GLY A 110 0.99 -7.62 6.53
C GLY A 110 2.38 -8.23 6.27
N PHE A 111 3.45 -7.57 6.71
CA PHE A 111 4.82 -8.05 6.58
C PHE A 111 5.06 -9.33 7.38
N THR A 112 4.60 -9.43 8.63
CA THR A 112 4.76 -10.65 9.44
C THR A 112 4.05 -11.83 8.81
N LEU A 113 2.83 -11.62 8.31
CA LEU A 113 2.07 -12.65 7.64
C LEU A 113 2.73 -13.05 6.31
N ALA A 114 3.24 -12.08 5.56
CA ALA A 114 3.98 -12.34 4.32
C ALA A 114 5.29 -13.09 4.58
N ALA A 115 6.01 -12.80 5.67
CA ALA A 115 7.23 -13.51 6.03
C ALA A 115 6.95 -14.98 6.36
N ILE A 116 5.90 -15.26 7.12
CA ILE A 116 5.50 -16.63 7.48
C ILE A 116 5.07 -17.41 6.23
N THR A 117 4.13 -16.87 5.46
CA THR A 117 3.59 -17.55 4.28
C THR A 117 4.63 -17.65 3.15
N GLY A 118 5.44 -16.60 2.97
CA GLY A 118 6.51 -16.55 1.99
C GLY A 118 7.58 -17.60 2.24
N TYR A 119 7.98 -17.81 3.50
CA TYR A 119 8.96 -18.84 3.84
C TYR A 119 8.56 -20.23 3.34
N PHE A 120 7.30 -20.60 3.46
CA PHE A 120 6.79 -21.88 2.99
C PHE A 120 6.58 -21.91 1.45
N SER A 121 6.12 -20.80 0.88
CA SER A 121 5.71 -20.76 -0.54
C SER A 121 6.88 -20.58 -1.50
N VAL A 122 7.91 -19.82 -1.14
CA VAL A 122 9.05 -19.51 -2.02
C VAL A 122 9.93 -20.75 -2.30
N GLN A 123 9.85 -21.78 -1.47
CA GLN A 123 10.58 -23.04 -1.69
C GLN A 123 10.11 -23.80 -2.96
N ARG A 124 8.96 -23.45 -3.51
CA ARG A 124 8.38 -24.04 -4.71
C ARG A 124 8.24 -22.96 -5.79
N ALA A 125 9.07 -23.06 -6.83
CA ALA A 125 9.06 -22.08 -7.93
C ALA A 125 7.96 -22.35 -8.96
N GLY A 126 7.64 -21.33 -9.74
CA GLY A 126 6.76 -21.43 -10.90
C GLY A 126 5.27 -21.57 -10.57
N MET A 127 4.57 -22.41 -11.32
CA MET A 127 3.12 -22.56 -11.25
C MET A 127 2.64 -23.11 -9.89
N ILE A 128 3.47 -23.92 -9.23
CA ILE A 128 3.15 -24.46 -7.89
C ILE A 128 3.03 -23.35 -6.87
N PHE A 129 3.91 -22.36 -6.93
CA PHE A 129 3.82 -21.16 -6.06
C PHE A 129 2.51 -20.41 -6.26
N ALA A 130 2.08 -20.19 -7.51
CA ALA A 130 0.83 -19.51 -7.81
C ALA A 130 -0.39 -20.27 -7.26
N MET A 131 -0.41 -21.60 -7.41
CA MET A 131 -1.50 -22.45 -6.89
C MET A 131 -1.52 -22.45 -5.34
N MET A 132 -0.36 -22.50 -4.68
CA MET A 132 -0.28 -22.43 -3.23
C MET A 132 -0.79 -21.11 -2.69
N THR A 133 -0.41 -20.00 -3.32
CA THR A 133 -0.87 -18.66 -2.89
C THR A 133 -2.35 -18.45 -3.14
N LEU A 134 -2.91 -19.02 -4.22
CA LEU A 134 -4.35 -19.04 -4.47
C LEU A 134 -5.09 -19.87 -3.42
N ALA A 135 -4.61 -21.07 -3.08
CA ALA A 135 -5.21 -21.90 -2.05
C ALA A 135 -5.22 -21.20 -0.69
N MET A 136 -4.15 -20.48 -0.35
CA MET A 136 -4.09 -19.65 0.85
C MET A 136 -5.14 -18.53 0.84
N LEU A 137 -5.34 -17.88 -0.32
CA LEU A 137 -6.36 -16.84 -0.47
C LEU A 137 -7.75 -17.41 -0.19
N GLU A 138 -8.10 -18.53 -0.80
CA GLU A 138 -9.40 -19.18 -0.61
C GLU A 138 -9.58 -19.69 0.82
N PHE A 139 -8.51 -20.20 1.45
CA PHE A 139 -8.55 -20.59 2.86
C PHE A 139 -8.88 -19.40 3.78
N VAL A 140 -8.17 -18.27 3.61
CA VAL A 140 -8.42 -17.08 4.45
C VAL A 140 -9.82 -16.51 4.20
N ASN A 141 -10.28 -16.52 2.94
CA ASN A 141 -11.62 -16.07 2.58
C ASN A 141 -12.70 -16.96 3.25
N SER A 142 -12.58 -18.27 3.14
CA SER A 142 -13.50 -19.22 3.76
C SER A 142 -13.48 -19.13 5.28
N PHE A 143 -12.29 -18.94 5.87
CA PHE A 143 -12.14 -18.76 7.31
C PHE A 143 -12.82 -17.48 7.79
N SER A 144 -12.68 -16.37 7.04
CA SER A 144 -13.34 -15.09 7.35
C SER A 144 -14.86 -15.20 7.35
N ILE A 145 -15.42 -15.97 6.42
CA ILE A 145 -16.87 -16.21 6.34
C ILE A 145 -17.36 -17.12 7.49
N SER A 146 -16.55 -18.13 7.85
CA SER A 146 -16.92 -19.11 8.90
C SER A 146 -16.87 -18.52 10.30
N PHE A 147 -16.00 -17.53 10.53
CA PHE A 147 -15.83 -16.87 11.83
C PHE A 147 -16.05 -15.37 11.78
N PRO A 148 -17.29 -14.91 11.48
CA PRO A 148 -17.59 -13.48 11.34
C PRO A 148 -17.39 -12.69 12.64
N SER A 149 -17.44 -13.34 13.80
CA SER A 149 -17.17 -12.70 15.10
C SER A 149 -15.71 -12.33 15.31
N ILE A 150 -14.77 -13.00 14.62
CA ILE A 150 -13.33 -12.77 14.75
C ILE A 150 -12.82 -11.90 13.60
N LEU A 151 -13.23 -12.18 12.36
CA LEU A 151 -12.72 -11.57 11.13
C LEU A 151 -13.79 -10.86 10.32
N GLY A 152 -15.08 -11.03 10.66
CA GLY A 152 -16.20 -10.50 9.90
C GLY A 152 -16.61 -9.09 10.33
N GLY A 153 -16.72 -8.20 9.35
CA GLY A 153 -17.58 -7.04 9.48
C GLY A 153 -17.13 -5.96 10.46
N MET A 154 -15.83 -5.64 10.52
CA MET A 154 -15.42 -4.43 11.21
C MET A 154 -15.94 -3.20 10.47
N THR A 155 -17.08 -2.69 10.91
CA THR A 155 -17.52 -1.34 10.58
C THR A 155 -16.83 -0.39 11.56
N VAL A 156 -15.83 0.33 11.10
CA VAL A 156 -15.20 1.40 11.87
C VAL A 156 -16.03 2.65 11.62
N ASP A 157 -16.76 3.11 12.64
CA ASP A 157 -17.50 4.37 12.56
C ASP A 157 -16.54 5.54 12.35
N ARG A 158 -16.87 6.41 11.38
CA ARG A 158 -16.10 7.63 11.07
C ARG A 158 -16.21 8.73 12.14
N THR A 159 -17.07 8.55 13.13
CA THR A 159 -17.27 9.48 14.26
C THR A 159 -16.13 9.44 15.28
N ILE A 160 -15.03 8.77 14.94
CA ILE A 160 -13.84 8.73 15.77
C ILE A 160 -13.24 10.13 15.82
N ASN A 161 -13.36 10.76 16.99
CA ASN A 161 -12.82 12.08 17.29
C ASN A 161 -11.28 11.95 17.39
N THR A 162 -10.61 11.93 16.24
CA THR A 162 -9.14 11.80 16.14
C THR A 162 -8.51 13.18 15.94
N ASN A 163 -8.83 14.11 16.83
CA ASN A 163 -8.17 15.41 16.88
C ASN A 163 -6.74 15.21 17.40
N PHE A 164 -5.78 15.22 16.51
CA PHE A 164 -4.36 15.21 16.85
C PHE A 164 -3.72 16.47 16.26
N PHE A 165 -3.16 17.36 17.10
CA PHE A 165 -2.57 18.65 16.71
C PHE A 165 -3.55 19.60 15.97
N ASP A 166 -4.79 19.75 16.43
CA ASP A 166 -5.83 20.59 15.80
C ASP A 166 -6.19 20.23 14.35
N PHE A 167 -5.69 19.09 13.82
CA PHE A 167 -6.11 18.57 12.53
C PHE A 167 -7.30 17.63 12.71
N ASP A 168 -8.41 18.00 12.09
CA ASP A 168 -9.59 17.16 12.00
C ASP A 168 -9.36 16.04 10.96
N PHE A 169 -8.95 14.86 11.44
CA PHE A 169 -8.79 13.67 10.59
C PHE A 169 -10.12 12.99 10.24
N GLY A 170 -11.25 13.49 10.74
CA GLY A 170 -12.58 13.07 10.34
C GLY A 170 -12.96 13.54 8.93
N SER A 171 -12.27 14.56 8.41
CA SER A 171 -12.54 15.07 7.06
C SER A 171 -12.03 14.11 5.98
N ARG A 172 -12.81 13.95 4.90
CA ARG A 172 -12.42 13.09 3.75
C ARG A 172 -11.16 13.59 3.06
N LEU A 173 -10.95 14.89 3.08
CA LEU A 173 -9.77 15.54 2.50
C LEU A 173 -8.50 15.12 3.24
N SER A 174 -8.51 15.13 4.58
CA SER A 174 -7.35 14.73 5.38
C SER A 174 -6.94 13.29 5.13
N VAL A 175 -7.91 12.37 5.04
CA VAL A 175 -7.65 10.97 4.70
C VAL A 175 -7.03 10.84 3.29
N CYS A 176 -7.57 11.58 2.32
CA CYS A 176 -7.04 11.59 0.95
C CYS A 176 -5.59 12.08 0.92
N LEU A 177 -5.26 13.15 1.64
CA LEU A 177 -3.88 13.67 1.73
C LEU A 177 -2.93 12.64 2.35
N ILE A 178 -3.34 11.93 3.40
CA ILE A 178 -2.53 10.86 4.00
C ILE A 178 -2.25 9.76 2.97
N VAL A 179 -3.26 9.32 2.22
CA VAL A 179 -3.10 8.31 1.16
C VAL A 179 -2.12 8.79 0.09
N MET A 180 -2.20 10.06 -0.33
CA MET A 180 -1.28 10.62 -1.34
C MET A 180 0.16 10.68 -0.84
N ILE A 181 0.38 11.00 0.44
CA ILE A 181 1.71 10.96 1.05
C ILE A 181 2.26 9.53 1.07
N TRP A 182 1.46 8.55 1.49
CA TRP A 182 1.87 7.14 1.49
C TRP A 182 2.12 6.60 0.09
N LEU A 183 1.34 7.04 -0.91
CA LEU A 183 1.57 6.71 -2.31
C LEU A 183 2.92 7.26 -2.78
N PHE A 184 3.25 8.50 -2.45
CA PHE A 184 4.56 9.07 -2.79
C PHE A 184 5.71 8.30 -2.14
N ILE A 185 5.58 7.95 -0.86
CA ILE A 185 6.58 7.15 -0.14
C ILE A 185 6.76 5.78 -0.81
N SER A 186 5.68 5.11 -1.17
CA SER A 186 5.74 3.79 -1.81
C SER A 186 6.39 3.85 -3.20
N LEU A 187 6.08 4.88 -4.00
CA LEU A 187 6.74 5.14 -5.28
C LEU A 187 8.24 5.37 -5.11
N TYR A 188 8.62 6.18 -4.13
CA TYR A 188 10.03 6.50 -3.86
C TYR A 188 10.81 5.26 -3.39
N VAL A 189 10.26 4.49 -2.47
CA VAL A 189 10.86 3.25 -1.98
C VAL A 189 10.98 2.22 -3.11
N SER A 190 9.92 2.06 -3.92
CA SER A 190 9.90 1.19 -5.08
C SER A 190 11.00 1.54 -6.07
N TYR A 191 11.14 2.82 -6.39
CA TYR A 191 12.18 3.29 -7.30
C TYR A 191 13.60 3.04 -6.77
N ASN A 192 13.85 3.34 -5.49
CA ASN A 192 15.14 3.08 -4.87
C ASN A 192 15.46 1.57 -4.84
N PHE A 193 14.47 0.73 -4.55
CA PHE A 193 14.63 -0.73 -4.56
C PHE A 193 15.08 -1.24 -5.93
N LEU A 194 14.50 -0.73 -7.02
CA LEU A 194 14.88 -1.07 -8.39
C LEU A 194 16.34 -0.72 -8.72
N GLN A 195 16.92 0.27 -8.04
CA GLN A 195 18.32 0.67 -8.24
C GLN A 195 19.31 -0.12 -7.39
N THR A 196 18.83 -0.85 -6.38
CA THR A 196 19.71 -1.67 -5.54
C THR A 196 20.27 -2.87 -6.33
N PRO A 197 21.42 -3.43 -5.91
CA PRO A 197 21.97 -4.64 -6.52
C PRO A 197 20.99 -5.81 -6.51
N LEU A 198 20.17 -5.92 -5.46
CA LEU A 198 19.13 -6.94 -5.34
C LEU A 198 18.07 -6.80 -6.43
N GLY A 199 17.60 -5.58 -6.71
CA GLY A 199 16.64 -5.33 -7.78
C GLY A 199 17.19 -5.51 -9.20
N LYS A 200 18.52 -5.63 -9.37
CA LYS A 200 19.16 -5.89 -10.66
C LYS A 200 19.55 -7.36 -10.85
N MET A 201 19.53 -8.16 -9.80
CA MET A 201 19.90 -9.58 -9.80
C MET A 201 18.69 -10.52 -9.96
N CYS A 202 17.49 -10.03 -9.68
CA CYS A 202 16.24 -10.74 -9.92
C CYS A 202 15.72 -10.46 -11.32
#